data_60a625c6812dd37f0fe7dc712f6b3bc4
#
_entry.id   60a625c6812dd37f0fe7dc712f6b3bc4
#
_cell.length_a   1.000
_cell.length_b   1.000
_cell.length_c   1.000
_cell.angle_alpha   90.00
_cell.angle_beta   90.00
_cell.angle_gamma   90.00
#
_symmetry.space_group_name_H-M   'P 1'
#
loop_
_entity.id
_entity.type
_entity.pdbx_description
1 polymer ?
#
loop_
_entity_poly.entity_id
_entity_poly.type
_entity_poly.pdbx_seq_one_letter_code
_entity_poly.pdbx_strand_id
1 'polypeptide(L)'
;MTVSKLNLDEVRKKYEGLKKLGLKLDMSRGKPETAQLDLSIPMLHALDDNNFISENGMDVRNYGEYKGIPEVRRLFAEILGVPAEQVLAGGSSSINMISDALKRCFINGPMPGFTPWSKLGKVKFICPVPGYDWHFHICDTYGIEMLPVETREDGPDMDEVERLAKDPEVRGMICVPMYSNPTGFTYSDETVERLAAMAAAPDFRLIWDNAYCMHHLYDDERDSLANIYDACVRHGNADRVLLFTSTSKITFAGGGVCAMAASPANIAFAADLIRYQLVCYDKVNQLRHTRFLPDKKAVEAHMRKHADIVRPKFELVLQTLERELGGLELVRWGRPKGGYFICFEAPEGCAKKIVRLCEEAGVKLTPAGATYPHGLDPKDSIIRIAPTYPPTDELRQALEVFTTAVKLAAAERV
;
A
#
# COMPACT_ATOMS: atom_id res chain seq x y z
N MET A 1 23.05 7.80 -22.75
CA MET A 1 23.03 9.06 -23.60
C MET A 1 23.16 10.21 -22.63
N THR A 2 24.19 11.00 -22.71
CA THR A 2 24.32 12.24 -21.92
C THR A 2 23.22 13.21 -22.37
N VAL A 3 22.63 13.97 -21.43
CA VAL A 3 21.59 14.99 -21.75
C VAL A 3 22.03 15.95 -22.87
N SER A 4 23.32 16.23 -22.96
CA SER A 4 23.91 17.02 -24.03
C SER A 4 23.74 16.46 -25.48
N LYS A 5 23.29 15.21 -25.61
CA LYS A 5 22.98 14.59 -26.92
C LYS A 5 21.48 14.65 -27.28
N LEU A 6 20.64 15.17 -26.39
CA LEU A 6 19.22 15.38 -26.69
C LEU A 6 19.07 16.63 -27.57
N ASN A 7 18.45 16.48 -28.73
CA ASN A 7 18.06 17.62 -29.55
C ASN A 7 16.81 18.28 -28.95
N LEU A 8 16.98 19.37 -28.23
CA LEU A 8 15.90 20.06 -27.52
C LEU A 8 14.75 20.47 -28.46
N ASP A 9 15.06 20.92 -29.66
CA ASP A 9 14.04 21.38 -30.63
C ASP A 9 13.18 20.22 -31.13
N GLU A 10 13.81 19.06 -31.39
CA GLU A 10 13.05 17.82 -31.76
C GLU A 10 12.20 17.33 -30.64
N VAL A 11 12.67 17.28 -29.39
CA VAL A 11 11.92 16.87 -28.22
C VAL A 11 10.73 17.81 -28.00
N ARG A 12 10.96 19.11 -28.08
CA ARG A 12 9.91 20.13 -27.95
C ARG A 12 8.85 20.02 -29.03
N LYS A 13 9.29 19.83 -30.30
CA LYS A 13 8.37 19.61 -31.42
C LYS A 13 7.51 18.34 -31.22
N LYS A 14 8.13 17.26 -30.74
CA LYS A 14 7.41 16.03 -30.42
C LYS A 14 6.39 16.27 -29.30
N TYR A 15 6.79 16.94 -28.23
CA TYR A 15 5.91 17.27 -27.10
C TYR A 15 4.69 18.09 -27.54
N GLU A 16 4.90 19.14 -28.35
CA GLU A 16 3.82 19.97 -28.89
C GLU A 16 2.88 19.18 -29.81
N GLY A 17 3.43 18.18 -30.52
CA GLY A 17 2.62 17.23 -31.32
C GLY A 17 1.70 16.37 -30.44
N LEU A 18 2.24 15.82 -29.36
CA LEU A 18 1.48 15.00 -28.38
C LEU A 18 0.40 15.82 -27.66
N LYS A 19 0.71 17.05 -27.28
CA LYS A 19 -0.26 17.97 -26.64
C LYS A 19 -1.49 18.26 -27.53
N LYS A 20 -1.29 18.32 -28.86
CA LYS A 20 -2.38 18.56 -29.81
C LYS A 20 -3.34 17.36 -29.96
N LEU A 21 -2.96 16.18 -29.49
CA LEU A 21 -3.83 14.98 -29.56
C LEU A 21 -5.03 15.08 -28.62
N GLY A 22 -5.01 15.99 -27.63
CA GLY A 22 -6.12 16.19 -26.69
C GLY A 22 -6.45 14.95 -25.84
N LEU A 23 -5.43 14.21 -25.44
CA LEU A 23 -5.55 12.97 -24.65
C LEU A 23 -6.25 13.23 -23.30
N LYS A 24 -6.88 12.20 -22.74
CA LYS A 24 -7.49 12.20 -21.41
C LYS A 24 -7.21 10.88 -20.71
N LEU A 25 -5.97 10.68 -20.29
CA LEU A 25 -5.46 9.43 -19.75
C LEU A 25 -5.13 9.59 -18.26
N ASP A 26 -5.32 8.52 -17.48
CA ASP A 26 -5.10 8.53 -16.02
C ASP A 26 -4.14 7.42 -15.59
N MET A 27 -2.93 7.77 -15.19
CA MET A 27 -1.93 6.90 -14.55
C MET A 27 -1.69 7.29 -13.07
N SER A 28 -2.62 8.03 -12.44
CA SER A 28 -2.41 8.56 -11.08
C SER A 28 -2.74 7.55 -9.99
N ARG A 29 -3.63 6.59 -10.24
CA ARG A 29 -4.19 5.72 -9.19
C ARG A 29 -3.88 4.25 -9.41
N GLY A 30 -3.28 3.63 -8.39
CA GLY A 30 -3.16 2.17 -8.29
C GLY A 30 -4.48 1.54 -7.88
N LYS A 31 -5.40 1.43 -8.83
CA LYS A 31 -6.69 0.72 -8.68
C LYS A 31 -6.82 -0.37 -9.74
N PRO A 32 -7.60 -1.43 -9.47
CA PRO A 32 -7.89 -2.46 -10.46
C PRO A 32 -8.59 -1.86 -11.68
N GLU A 33 -8.27 -2.36 -12.88
CA GLU A 33 -9.06 -2.12 -14.06
C GLU A 33 -10.31 -3.02 -14.10
N THR A 34 -11.23 -2.76 -15.04
CA THR A 34 -12.49 -3.50 -15.17
C THR A 34 -12.25 -5.01 -15.33
N ALA A 35 -11.30 -5.42 -16.17
CA ALA A 35 -10.99 -6.84 -16.37
C ALA A 35 -10.53 -7.55 -15.08
N GLN A 36 -9.82 -6.87 -14.18
CA GLN A 36 -9.49 -7.43 -12.86
C GLN A 36 -10.73 -7.55 -11.96
N LEU A 37 -11.63 -6.57 -11.99
CA LEU A 37 -12.86 -6.60 -11.20
C LEU A 37 -13.79 -7.72 -11.70
N ASP A 38 -13.86 -7.93 -13.00
CA ASP A 38 -14.70 -8.97 -13.63
C ASP A 38 -14.31 -10.38 -13.18
N LEU A 39 -13.06 -10.64 -12.81
CA LEU A 39 -12.63 -11.91 -12.22
C LEU A 39 -13.41 -12.26 -10.94
N SER A 40 -13.95 -11.27 -10.25
CA SER A 40 -14.69 -11.45 -9.00
C SER A 40 -16.21 -11.41 -9.16
N ILE A 41 -16.76 -11.26 -10.38
CA ILE A 41 -18.21 -11.30 -10.61
C ILE A 41 -18.86 -12.58 -10.05
N PRO A 42 -18.26 -13.79 -10.18
CA PRO A 42 -18.83 -15.00 -9.59
C PRO A 42 -19.08 -14.92 -8.08
N MET A 43 -18.33 -14.07 -7.37
CA MET A 43 -18.54 -13.83 -5.93
C MET A 43 -19.95 -13.26 -5.65
N LEU A 44 -20.54 -12.50 -6.56
CA LEU A 44 -21.89 -11.95 -6.38
C LEU A 44 -22.95 -13.02 -6.30
N HIS A 45 -22.69 -14.19 -6.87
CA HIS A 45 -23.57 -15.36 -6.90
C HIS A 45 -23.23 -16.41 -5.83
N ALA A 46 -22.26 -16.15 -4.98
CA ALA A 46 -21.79 -17.11 -3.96
C ALA A 46 -22.84 -17.44 -2.88
N LEU A 47 -23.96 -16.70 -2.81
CA LEU A 47 -25.06 -16.90 -1.87
C LEU A 47 -26.42 -17.15 -2.57
N ASP A 48 -26.43 -17.49 -3.87
CA ASP A 48 -27.66 -17.76 -4.62
C ASP A 48 -28.38 -19.03 -4.15
N ASP A 49 -27.71 -19.90 -3.40
CA ASP A 49 -28.29 -21.06 -2.72
C ASP A 49 -29.17 -20.69 -1.51
N ASN A 50 -29.27 -19.40 -1.17
CA ASN A 50 -29.96 -18.88 0.01
C ASN A 50 -29.46 -19.45 1.36
N ASN A 51 -28.27 -20.02 1.39
CA ASN A 51 -27.65 -20.47 2.61
C ASN A 51 -26.80 -19.33 3.23
N PHE A 52 -27.32 -18.71 4.26
CA PHE A 52 -26.69 -17.60 4.99
C PHE A 52 -26.07 -18.03 6.32
N ILE A 53 -25.84 -19.31 6.51
CA ILE A 53 -25.31 -19.86 7.76
C ILE A 53 -23.79 -19.97 7.65
N SER A 54 -23.09 -19.34 8.61
CA SER A 54 -21.64 -19.51 8.80
C SER A 54 -21.31 -20.84 9.46
N GLU A 55 -20.05 -21.26 9.43
CA GLU A 55 -19.63 -22.57 9.96
C GLU A 55 -19.92 -22.79 11.44
N ASN A 56 -20.08 -21.74 12.24
CA ASN A 56 -20.47 -21.82 13.65
C ASN A 56 -22.00 -21.81 13.87
N GLY A 57 -22.78 -21.96 12.79
CA GLY A 57 -24.23 -22.03 12.86
C GLY A 57 -24.96 -20.69 12.95
N MET A 58 -24.25 -19.55 12.82
CA MET A 58 -24.87 -18.23 12.86
C MET A 58 -25.49 -17.86 11.51
N ASP A 59 -26.70 -17.30 11.53
CA ASP A 59 -27.28 -16.59 10.40
C ASP A 59 -26.61 -15.21 10.25
N VAL A 60 -25.80 -15.05 9.20
CA VAL A 60 -24.99 -13.84 8.96
C VAL A 60 -25.82 -12.60 8.65
N ARG A 61 -27.12 -12.75 8.38
CA ARG A 61 -28.05 -11.63 8.16
C ARG A 61 -28.42 -10.91 9.45
N ASN A 62 -28.15 -11.51 10.63
CA ASN A 62 -28.49 -10.95 11.94
C ASN A 62 -27.26 -10.37 12.65
N TYR A 63 -27.43 -9.73 13.78
CA TYR A 63 -26.38 -9.17 14.62
C TYR A 63 -25.44 -10.25 15.19
N GLY A 64 -24.33 -9.82 15.75
CA GLY A 64 -23.32 -10.68 16.40
C GLY A 64 -22.03 -10.82 15.57
N GLU A 65 -21.08 -11.60 16.09
CA GLU A 65 -19.75 -11.83 15.48
C GLU A 65 -19.01 -10.52 15.10
N TYR A 66 -18.89 -9.62 16.07
CA TYR A 66 -18.22 -8.33 15.88
C TYR A 66 -16.73 -8.42 15.53
N LYS A 67 -16.10 -9.60 15.73
CA LYS A 67 -14.74 -9.89 15.27
C LYS A 67 -14.67 -10.35 13.81
N GLY A 68 -15.82 -10.56 13.17
CA GLY A 68 -15.96 -11.24 11.88
C GLY A 68 -16.21 -12.74 12.01
N ILE A 69 -16.85 -13.33 11.01
CA ILE A 69 -17.19 -14.77 11.01
C ILE A 69 -15.93 -15.65 11.03
N PRO A 70 -16.01 -16.87 11.57
CA PRO A 70 -14.83 -17.74 11.72
C PRO A 70 -14.09 -17.99 10.41
N GLU A 71 -14.81 -18.20 9.31
CA GLU A 71 -14.24 -18.47 7.98
C GLU A 71 -13.34 -17.33 7.50
N VAL A 72 -13.80 -16.08 7.62
CA VAL A 72 -13.02 -14.93 7.17
C VAL A 72 -11.81 -14.66 8.06
N ARG A 73 -11.94 -14.92 9.36
CA ARG A 73 -10.82 -14.83 10.30
C ARG A 73 -9.75 -15.88 9.97
N ARG A 74 -10.17 -17.12 9.68
CA ARG A 74 -9.24 -18.18 9.25
C ARG A 74 -8.55 -17.82 7.94
N LEU A 75 -9.27 -17.32 6.92
CA LEU A 75 -8.70 -16.90 5.67
C LEU A 75 -7.59 -15.85 5.86
N PHE A 76 -7.86 -14.81 6.65
CA PHE A 76 -6.84 -13.79 6.89
C PHE A 76 -5.71 -14.27 7.81
N ALA A 77 -5.98 -15.22 8.71
CA ALA A 77 -4.97 -15.88 9.52
C ALA A 77 -3.95 -16.64 8.65
N GLU A 78 -4.43 -17.38 7.65
CA GLU A 78 -3.58 -18.08 6.68
C GLU A 78 -2.75 -17.09 5.83
N ILE A 79 -3.36 -15.96 5.41
CA ILE A 79 -2.68 -14.93 4.60
C ILE A 79 -1.57 -14.25 5.42
N LEU A 80 -1.84 -13.90 6.67
CA LEU A 80 -0.94 -13.13 7.54
C LEU A 80 0.02 -14.03 8.35
N GLY A 81 -0.20 -15.34 8.37
CA GLY A 81 0.63 -16.30 9.11
C GLY A 81 0.48 -16.15 10.62
N VAL A 82 -0.75 -15.97 11.12
CA VAL A 82 -1.05 -15.84 12.56
C VAL A 82 -2.22 -16.75 12.93
N PRO A 83 -2.43 -17.09 14.22
CA PRO A 83 -3.62 -17.81 14.68
C PRO A 83 -4.93 -17.04 14.40
N ALA A 84 -6.01 -17.76 14.05
CA ALA A 84 -7.30 -17.14 13.70
C ALA A 84 -7.95 -16.33 14.85
N GLU A 85 -7.69 -16.69 16.11
CA GLU A 85 -8.13 -15.96 17.30
C GLU A 85 -7.45 -14.58 17.43
N GLN A 86 -6.34 -14.38 16.78
CA GLN A 86 -5.58 -13.12 16.71
C GLN A 86 -6.00 -12.23 15.53
N VAL A 87 -7.07 -12.59 14.83
CA VAL A 87 -7.61 -11.82 13.70
C VAL A 87 -8.95 -11.20 14.06
N LEU A 88 -9.07 -9.92 13.72
CA LEU A 88 -10.32 -9.18 13.68
C LEU A 88 -10.57 -8.79 12.23
N ALA A 89 -11.67 -9.28 11.65
CA ALA A 89 -12.00 -9.04 10.25
C ALA A 89 -13.25 -8.16 10.13
N GLY A 90 -13.15 -7.12 9.28
CA GLY A 90 -14.26 -6.20 9.05
C GLY A 90 -13.82 -4.93 8.30
N GLY A 91 -14.79 -4.06 8.08
CA GLY A 91 -14.55 -2.88 7.25
C GLY A 91 -14.34 -3.23 5.78
N SER A 92 -14.01 -2.24 4.95
CA SER A 92 -13.87 -2.41 3.50
C SER A 92 -12.41 -2.28 3.00
N SER A 93 -11.51 -1.72 3.80
CA SER A 93 -10.11 -1.48 3.40
C SER A 93 -9.18 -1.42 4.61
N SER A 94 -7.88 -1.72 4.40
CA SER A 94 -6.85 -1.58 5.45
C SER A 94 -6.82 -0.16 6.03
N ILE A 95 -6.94 0.86 5.19
CA ILE A 95 -6.97 2.28 5.60
C ILE A 95 -8.08 2.56 6.63
N ASN A 96 -9.26 1.99 6.45
CA ASN A 96 -10.36 2.14 7.43
C ASN A 96 -9.95 1.58 8.80
N MET A 97 -9.41 0.36 8.84
CA MET A 97 -9.01 -0.25 10.12
C MET A 97 -7.77 0.40 10.72
N ILE A 98 -6.82 0.87 9.92
CA ILE A 98 -5.65 1.64 10.37
C ILE A 98 -6.13 2.93 11.06
N SER A 99 -7.01 3.69 10.41
CA SER A 99 -7.59 4.91 10.99
C SER A 99 -8.33 4.62 12.30
N ASP A 100 -9.11 3.54 12.36
CA ASP A 100 -9.79 3.12 13.59
C ASP A 100 -8.80 2.70 14.69
N ALA A 101 -7.70 2.02 14.35
CA ALA A 101 -6.67 1.65 15.31
C ALA A 101 -5.98 2.89 15.90
N LEU A 102 -5.61 3.86 15.06
CA LEU A 102 -5.05 5.13 15.52
C LEU A 102 -6.05 5.93 16.36
N LYS A 103 -7.30 6.02 15.95
CA LYS A 103 -8.37 6.65 16.74
C LYS A 103 -8.46 6.04 18.14
N ARG A 104 -8.40 4.71 18.26
CA ARG A 104 -8.38 4.03 19.58
C ARG A 104 -7.17 4.44 20.40
N CYS A 105 -5.98 4.47 19.81
CA CYS A 105 -4.78 4.93 20.52
C CYS A 105 -4.94 6.36 21.04
N PHE A 106 -5.54 7.26 20.26
CA PHE A 106 -5.75 8.65 20.67
C PHE A 106 -6.82 8.82 21.75
N ILE A 107 -7.93 8.06 21.69
CA ILE A 107 -9.09 8.23 22.57
C ILE A 107 -8.99 7.35 23.81
N ASN A 108 -8.59 6.09 23.65
CA ASN A 108 -8.66 5.06 24.69
C ASN A 108 -7.27 4.64 25.20
N GLY A 109 -6.20 5.05 24.50
CA GLY A 109 -4.85 4.53 24.67
C GLY A 109 -4.57 3.33 23.76
N PRO A 110 -3.30 3.03 23.50
CA PRO A 110 -2.92 1.90 22.63
C PRO A 110 -3.31 0.53 23.20
N MET A 111 -3.39 0.41 24.54
CA MET A 111 -3.89 -0.75 25.27
C MET A 111 -4.37 -0.31 26.65
N PRO A 112 -5.10 -1.17 27.42
CA PRO A 112 -5.46 -0.89 28.81
C PRO A 112 -4.22 -0.55 29.65
N GLY A 113 -4.33 0.49 30.46
CA GLY A 113 -3.24 0.96 31.34
C GLY A 113 -2.30 1.98 30.70
N PHE A 114 -2.36 2.20 29.38
CA PHE A 114 -1.62 3.27 28.73
C PHE A 114 -2.42 4.57 28.64
N THR A 115 -1.73 5.69 28.73
CA THR A 115 -2.32 7.02 28.55
C THR A 115 -2.81 7.18 27.11
N PRO A 116 -4.07 7.63 26.88
CA PRO A 116 -4.52 8.05 25.56
C PRO A 116 -3.57 9.05 24.91
N TRP A 117 -3.20 8.84 23.66
CA TRP A 117 -2.25 9.72 22.98
C TRP A 117 -2.73 11.17 22.88
N SER A 118 -4.04 11.41 22.84
CA SER A 118 -4.61 12.77 22.92
C SER A 118 -4.29 13.53 24.20
N LYS A 119 -3.85 12.84 25.25
CA LYS A 119 -3.43 13.43 26.54
C LYS A 119 -1.91 13.59 26.65
N LEU A 120 -1.16 13.15 25.66
CA LEU A 120 0.28 13.36 25.54
C LEU A 120 0.55 14.71 24.90
N GLY A 121 1.72 15.31 25.18
CA GLY A 121 2.10 16.61 24.61
C GLY A 121 2.29 16.56 23.11
N LYS A 122 3.07 15.58 22.64
CA LYS A 122 3.32 15.32 21.22
C LYS A 122 3.26 13.84 20.93
N VAL A 123 2.84 13.52 19.72
CA VAL A 123 2.88 12.17 19.15
C VAL A 123 3.61 12.27 17.82
N LYS A 124 4.70 11.53 17.68
CA LYS A 124 5.51 11.48 16.47
C LYS A 124 5.47 10.08 15.87
N PHE A 125 5.45 9.99 14.55
CA PHE A 125 5.56 8.72 13.80
C PHE A 125 6.71 8.75 12.83
N ILE A 126 7.46 7.65 12.78
CA ILE A 126 8.44 7.38 11.74
C ILE A 126 7.67 7.04 10.46
N CYS A 127 7.99 7.73 9.39
CA CYS A 127 7.34 7.60 8.09
C CYS A 127 8.39 7.29 7.01
N PRO A 128 8.54 6.03 6.56
CA PRO A 128 9.39 5.71 5.42
C PRO A 128 8.96 6.49 4.18
N VAL A 129 9.93 7.12 3.50
CA VAL A 129 9.73 7.92 2.30
C VAL A 129 10.68 7.49 1.17
N PRO A 130 10.24 7.55 -0.10
CA PRO A 130 8.86 7.83 -0.52
C PRO A 130 7.89 6.76 -0.02
N GLY A 131 6.68 7.17 0.37
CA GLY A 131 5.70 6.31 1.01
C GLY A 131 4.27 6.52 0.51
N TYR A 132 3.31 5.85 1.15
CA TYR A 132 1.90 5.90 0.77
C TYR A 132 1.24 7.18 1.29
N ASP A 133 0.80 8.03 0.40
CA ASP A 133 0.19 9.34 0.67
C ASP A 133 -0.99 9.30 1.67
N TRP A 134 -1.86 8.29 1.61
CA TRP A 134 -2.97 8.14 2.57
C TRP A 134 -2.51 7.91 4.00
N HIS A 135 -1.37 7.26 4.23
CA HIS A 135 -0.80 7.13 5.57
C HIS A 135 -0.42 8.51 6.14
N PHE A 136 0.16 9.37 5.31
CA PHE A 136 0.51 10.72 5.73
C PHE A 136 -0.74 11.57 6.03
N HIS A 137 -1.77 11.47 5.19
CA HIS A 137 -3.05 12.15 5.44
C HIS A 137 -3.73 11.66 6.73
N ILE A 138 -3.64 10.36 7.07
CA ILE A 138 -4.12 9.86 8.36
C ILE A 138 -3.32 10.48 9.50
N CYS A 139 -1.99 10.53 9.40
CA CYS A 139 -1.15 11.17 10.41
C CYS A 139 -1.53 12.65 10.60
N ASP A 140 -1.71 13.40 9.51
CA ASP A 140 -2.19 14.79 9.56
C ASP A 140 -3.55 14.92 10.26
N THR A 141 -4.49 14.02 9.96
CA THR A 141 -5.84 14.03 10.54
C THR A 141 -5.81 13.91 12.06
N TYR A 142 -4.86 13.16 12.60
CA TYR A 142 -4.68 12.97 14.05
C TYR A 142 -3.64 13.92 14.67
N GLY A 143 -3.08 14.84 13.91
CA GLY A 143 -2.04 15.77 14.40
C GLY A 143 -0.74 15.06 14.79
N ILE A 144 -0.42 13.95 14.14
CA ILE A 144 0.83 13.22 14.34
C ILE A 144 1.94 13.94 13.59
N GLU A 145 3.00 14.31 14.30
CA GLU A 145 4.23 14.82 13.68
C GLU A 145 4.94 13.70 12.93
N MET A 146 5.16 13.89 11.64
CA MET A 146 5.76 12.88 10.78
C MET A 146 7.28 13.08 10.68
N LEU A 147 8.04 12.03 10.95
CA LEU A 147 9.50 11.97 10.86
C LEU A 147 9.86 11.15 9.62
N PRO A 148 10.19 11.78 8.49
CA PRO A 148 10.54 11.07 7.26
C PRO A 148 11.88 10.34 7.43
N VAL A 149 11.93 9.07 6.99
CA VAL A 149 13.14 8.24 6.93
C VAL A 149 13.27 7.67 5.52
N GLU A 150 14.44 7.78 4.91
CA GLU A 150 14.68 7.29 3.55
C GLU A 150 14.48 5.77 3.47
N THR A 151 13.80 5.32 2.39
CA THR A 151 13.62 3.91 2.08
C THR A 151 14.71 3.45 1.10
N ARG A 152 15.40 2.37 1.46
CA ARG A 152 16.38 1.64 0.65
C ARG A 152 15.71 0.40 0.02
N GLU A 153 16.45 -0.34 -0.79
CA GLU A 153 15.92 -1.54 -1.48
C GLU A 153 15.45 -2.64 -0.52
N ASP A 154 16.03 -2.71 0.67
CA ASP A 154 15.77 -3.70 1.73
C ASP A 154 14.86 -3.20 2.86
N GLY A 155 14.37 -1.97 2.77
CA GLY A 155 13.50 -1.34 3.76
C GLY A 155 13.94 0.09 4.12
N PRO A 156 13.43 0.68 5.21
CA PRO A 156 13.84 2.00 5.66
C PRO A 156 15.28 1.98 6.20
N ASP A 157 15.93 3.14 6.22
CA ASP A 157 17.21 3.29 6.89
C ASP A 157 17.07 2.95 8.39
N MET A 158 17.43 1.70 8.74
CA MET A 158 17.21 1.18 10.09
C MET A 158 18.06 1.86 11.16
N ASP A 159 19.22 2.41 10.80
CA ASP A 159 20.06 3.15 11.77
C ASP A 159 19.33 4.44 12.21
N GLU A 160 18.69 5.10 11.25
CA GLU A 160 17.90 6.30 11.52
C GLU A 160 16.58 5.95 12.25
N VAL A 161 15.91 4.85 11.86
CA VAL A 161 14.70 4.34 12.54
C VAL A 161 15.00 4.08 14.02
N GLU A 162 16.05 3.33 14.33
CA GLU A 162 16.43 2.99 15.70
C GLU A 162 16.87 4.22 16.50
N ARG A 163 17.51 5.19 15.85
CA ARG A 163 17.87 6.45 16.47
C ARG A 163 16.63 7.26 16.89
N LEU A 164 15.67 7.39 15.99
CA LEU A 164 14.43 8.13 16.20
C LEU A 164 13.52 7.43 17.23
N ALA A 165 13.42 6.10 17.18
CA ALA A 165 12.58 5.32 18.09
C ALA A 165 12.95 5.46 19.57
N LYS A 166 14.17 5.94 19.89
CA LYS A 166 14.60 6.23 21.27
C LYS A 166 13.96 7.50 21.85
N ASP A 167 13.44 8.40 21.02
CA ASP A 167 12.69 9.56 21.48
C ASP A 167 11.34 9.09 22.07
N PRO A 168 11.06 9.39 23.35
CA PRO A 168 9.82 8.95 23.98
C PRO A 168 8.55 9.58 23.41
N GLU A 169 8.65 10.64 22.58
CA GLU A 169 7.52 11.19 21.83
C GLU A 169 7.21 10.40 20.56
N VAL A 170 8.14 9.55 20.09
CA VAL A 170 7.91 8.67 18.93
C VAL A 170 7.08 7.46 19.35
N ARG A 171 5.81 7.47 18.98
CA ARG A 171 4.80 6.49 19.40
C ARG A 171 4.48 5.46 18.33
N GLY A 172 5.04 5.61 17.14
CA GLY A 172 4.79 4.62 16.10
C GLY A 172 5.59 4.82 14.83
N MET A 173 5.42 3.83 13.98
CA MET A 173 5.87 3.81 12.60
C MET A 173 4.76 3.24 11.73
N ILE A 174 4.56 3.79 10.53
CA ILE A 174 3.57 3.30 9.58
C ILE A 174 4.24 2.97 8.25
N CYS A 175 4.06 1.75 7.75
CA CYS A 175 4.78 1.27 6.58
C CYS A 175 3.99 0.25 5.75
N VAL A 176 4.41 0.10 4.48
CA VAL A 176 3.96 -0.94 3.55
C VAL A 176 5.17 -1.84 3.28
N PRO A 177 5.27 -3.01 3.93
CA PRO A 177 6.53 -3.76 3.97
C PRO A 177 6.80 -4.64 2.75
N MET A 178 5.79 -4.94 1.96
CA MET A 178 5.91 -5.82 0.78
C MET A 178 5.38 -5.11 -0.45
N TYR A 179 6.18 -5.11 -1.51
CA TYR A 179 5.86 -4.39 -2.75
C TYR A 179 5.40 -2.96 -2.47
N SER A 180 6.20 -2.26 -1.66
CA SER A 180 5.88 -0.97 -1.05
C SER A 180 5.36 0.06 -2.05
N ASN A 181 4.44 0.88 -1.64
CA ASN A 181 3.92 2.01 -2.41
C ASN A 181 4.72 3.28 -2.06
N PRO A 182 5.48 3.88 -2.99
CA PRO A 182 5.55 3.59 -4.43
C PRO A 182 6.75 2.73 -4.86
N THR A 183 7.68 2.37 -3.99
CA THR A 183 9.02 1.85 -4.36
C THR A 183 8.98 0.48 -5.01
N GLY A 184 8.00 -0.34 -4.67
CA GLY A 184 7.92 -1.74 -5.07
C GLY A 184 8.89 -2.65 -4.30
N PHE A 185 9.62 -2.12 -3.31
CA PHE A 185 10.56 -2.88 -2.48
C PHE A 185 9.84 -3.75 -1.46
N THR A 186 10.51 -4.82 -1.06
CA THR A 186 10.09 -5.70 0.03
C THR A 186 11.15 -5.65 1.12
N TYR A 187 10.73 -5.52 2.38
CA TYR A 187 11.64 -5.46 3.51
C TYR A 187 12.40 -6.78 3.67
N SER A 188 13.70 -6.69 3.92
CA SER A 188 14.54 -7.85 4.19
C SER A 188 14.25 -8.48 5.55
N ASP A 189 14.67 -9.74 5.72
CA ASP A 189 14.56 -10.43 7.01
C ASP A 189 15.32 -9.67 8.10
N GLU A 190 16.47 -9.08 7.78
CA GLU A 190 17.26 -8.24 8.71
C GLU A 190 16.47 -7.02 9.15
N THR A 191 15.84 -6.31 8.21
CA THR A 191 14.98 -5.15 8.53
C THR A 191 13.83 -5.55 9.44
N VAL A 192 13.18 -6.68 9.19
CA VAL A 192 12.09 -7.20 10.03
C VAL A 192 12.59 -7.53 11.44
N GLU A 193 13.72 -8.21 11.57
CA GLU A 193 14.32 -8.53 12.88
C GLU A 193 14.72 -7.26 13.65
N ARG A 194 15.34 -6.27 12.99
CA ARG A 194 15.70 -4.99 13.62
C ARG A 194 14.47 -4.22 14.12
N LEU A 195 13.40 -4.14 13.32
CA LEU A 195 12.13 -3.52 13.72
C LEU A 195 11.49 -4.21 14.93
N ALA A 196 11.57 -5.55 14.97
CA ALA A 196 11.04 -6.33 16.08
C ALA A 196 11.85 -6.16 17.37
N ALA A 197 13.17 -6.05 17.27
CA ALA A 197 14.10 -6.00 18.39
C ALA A 197 14.34 -4.60 18.95
N MET A 198 14.20 -3.54 18.13
CA MET A 198 14.61 -2.18 18.47
C MET A 198 14.00 -1.68 19.79
N ALA A 199 14.77 -0.87 20.51
CA ALA A 199 14.28 -0.15 21.68
C ALA A 199 13.32 0.98 21.23
N ALA A 200 12.15 1.04 21.84
CA ALA A 200 11.14 2.07 21.58
C ALA A 200 10.29 2.31 22.83
N ALA A 201 9.44 3.34 22.81
CA ALA A 201 8.48 3.59 23.88
C ALA A 201 7.58 2.36 24.14
N PRO A 202 7.18 2.06 25.39
CA PRO A 202 6.35 0.88 25.69
C PRO A 202 5.01 0.86 24.98
N ASP A 203 4.50 2.03 24.60
CA ASP A 203 3.26 2.22 23.85
C ASP A 203 3.48 2.46 22.36
N PHE A 204 4.69 2.24 21.85
CA PHE A 204 5.01 2.31 20.42
C PHE A 204 4.17 1.30 19.62
N ARG A 205 3.64 1.73 18.46
CA ARG A 205 2.89 0.88 17.53
C ARG A 205 3.54 0.85 16.16
N LEU A 206 3.79 -0.36 15.67
CA LEU A 206 4.21 -0.63 14.32
C LEU A 206 2.96 -0.93 13.48
N ILE A 207 2.54 0.01 12.66
CA ILE A 207 1.40 -0.12 11.74
C ILE A 207 1.93 -0.76 10.46
N TRP A 208 1.62 -2.05 10.29
CA TRP A 208 2.14 -2.90 9.25
C TRP A 208 1.08 -3.13 8.18
N ASP A 209 0.99 -2.24 7.17
CA ASP A 209 0.02 -2.35 6.09
C ASP A 209 0.51 -3.30 5.00
N ASN A 210 0.14 -4.58 5.13
CA ASN A 210 0.52 -5.63 4.20
C ASN A 210 -0.50 -5.81 3.06
N ALA A 211 -0.93 -4.69 2.47
CA ALA A 211 -1.96 -4.65 1.44
C ALA A 211 -1.59 -5.39 0.15
N TYR A 212 -0.30 -5.60 -0.10
CA TYR A 212 0.19 -6.22 -1.34
C TYR A 212 0.77 -7.62 -1.15
N CYS A 213 0.62 -8.26 0.01
CA CYS A 213 1.21 -9.58 0.32
C CYS A 213 0.81 -10.71 -0.64
N MET A 214 -0.26 -10.55 -1.41
CA MET A 214 -0.74 -11.52 -2.40
C MET A 214 -0.56 -11.05 -3.85
N HIS A 215 0.12 -9.92 -4.09
CA HIS A 215 0.18 -9.26 -5.39
C HIS A 215 1.48 -9.54 -6.14
N HIS A 216 1.84 -10.80 -6.28
CA HIS A 216 2.99 -11.24 -7.06
C HIS A 216 2.70 -11.08 -8.56
N LEU A 217 3.68 -10.60 -9.34
CA LEU A 217 3.59 -10.53 -10.81
C LEU A 217 4.10 -11.82 -11.47
N TYR A 218 5.04 -12.52 -10.84
CA TYR A 218 5.69 -13.72 -11.35
C TYR A 218 5.54 -14.86 -10.35
N ASP A 219 5.40 -16.09 -10.84
CA ASP A 219 5.26 -17.27 -9.97
C ASP A 219 6.59 -17.76 -9.41
N ASP A 220 7.66 -17.64 -10.17
CA ASP A 220 9.02 -18.11 -9.91
C ASP A 220 9.97 -17.05 -9.34
N GLU A 221 9.56 -15.78 -9.35
CA GLU A 221 10.36 -14.65 -8.85
C GLU A 221 9.60 -13.86 -7.77
N ARG A 222 8.99 -14.55 -6.81
CA ARG A 222 8.27 -13.90 -5.71
C ARG A 222 9.23 -13.40 -4.65
N ASP A 223 8.99 -12.19 -4.16
CA ASP A 223 9.61 -11.78 -2.91
C ASP A 223 8.97 -12.55 -1.73
N SER A 224 9.75 -12.75 -0.69
CA SER A 224 9.30 -13.26 0.61
C SER A 224 9.41 -12.15 1.65
N LEU A 225 8.50 -12.15 2.61
CA LEU A 225 8.51 -11.23 3.75
C LEU A 225 8.45 -12.05 5.04
N ALA A 226 9.44 -11.88 5.91
CA ALA A 226 9.43 -12.51 7.23
C ALA A 226 8.22 -12.08 8.06
N ASN A 227 7.72 -12.98 8.90
CA ASN A 227 6.59 -12.69 9.77
C ASN A 227 7.03 -11.78 10.91
N ILE A 228 6.65 -10.49 10.83
CA ILE A 228 6.97 -9.49 11.85
C ILE A 228 6.34 -9.82 13.21
N TYR A 229 5.17 -10.47 13.26
CA TYR A 229 4.54 -10.85 14.53
C TYR A 229 5.39 -11.90 15.25
N ASP A 230 5.84 -12.94 14.55
CA ASP A 230 6.71 -13.97 15.11
C ASP A 230 8.06 -13.38 15.57
N ALA A 231 8.62 -12.46 14.79
CA ALA A 231 9.83 -11.74 15.18
C ALA A 231 9.59 -10.92 16.47
N CYS A 232 8.51 -10.16 16.56
CA CYS A 232 8.14 -9.42 17.76
C CYS A 232 7.92 -10.33 18.97
N VAL A 233 7.32 -11.51 18.80
CA VAL A 233 7.17 -12.51 19.88
C VAL A 233 8.53 -12.98 20.38
N ARG A 234 9.48 -13.32 19.48
CA ARG A 234 10.84 -13.74 19.86
C ARG A 234 11.58 -12.69 20.69
N HIS A 235 11.33 -11.41 20.42
CA HIS A 235 11.95 -10.28 21.13
C HIS A 235 11.12 -9.74 22.31
N GLY A 236 10.02 -10.40 22.69
CA GLY A 236 9.17 -9.97 23.82
C GLY A 236 8.32 -8.72 23.52
N ASN A 237 8.16 -8.35 22.24
CA ASN A 237 7.48 -7.13 21.78
C ASN A 237 6.17 -7.44 21.03
N ALA A 238 5.48 -8.55 21.34
CA ALA A 238 4.29 -9.01 20.63
C ALA A 238 3.16 -7.94 20.51
N ASP A 239 3.05 -7.07 21.51
CA ASP A 239 2.03 -6.02 21.54
C ASP A 239 2.34 -4.81 20.66
N ARG A 240 3.55 -4.73 20.12
CA ARG A 240 4.03 -3.60 19.31
C ARG A 240 3.35 -3.54 17.97
N VAL A 241 3.14 -4.67 17.30
CA VAL A 241 2.73 -4.73 15.90
C VAL A 241 1.23 -4.88 15.72
N LEU A 242 0.68 -4.08 14.81
CA LEU A 242 -0.66 -4.20 14.28
C LEU A 242 -0.55 -4.44 12.77
N LEU A 243 -0.90 -5.66 12.33
CA LEU A 243 -0.84 -6.05 10.92
C LEU A 243 -2.19 -5.79 10.25
N PHE A 244 -2.16 -5.25 9.05
CA PHE A 244 -3.36 -4.98 8.27
C PHE A 244 -3.25 -5.57 6.87
N THR A 245 -4.35 -6.05 6.34
CA THR A 245 -4.51 -6.46 4.94
C THR A 245 -5.97 -6.33 4.52
N SER A 246 -6.24 -6.42 3.22
CA SER A 246 -7.62 -6.37 2.73
C SER A 246 -7.77 -7.05 1.37
N THR A 247 -9.01 -7.38 1.02
CA THR A 247 -9.37 -7.87 -0.31
C THR A 247 -9.66 -6.75 -1.31
N SER A 248 -9.41 -5.47 -0.96
CA SER A 248 -9.77 -4.31 -1.81
C SER A 248 -9.15 -4.34 -3.21
N LYS A 249 -7.99 -5.00 -3.37
CA LYS A 249 -7.32 -5.17 -4.66
C LYS A 249 -7.30 -6.63 -5.12
N ILE A 250 -7.98 -7.52 -4.39
CA ILE A 250 -8.13 -8.95 -4.70
C ILE A 250 -9.50 -9.21 -5.34
N THR A 251 -10.56 -8.58 -4.78
CA THR A 251 -11.93 -8.70 -5.26
C THR A 251 -12.44 -7.33 -5.74
N PHE A 252 -13.47 -6.79 -5.10
CA PHE A 252 -14.01 -5.47 -5.45
C PHE A 252 -13.43 -4.38 -4.53
N ALA A 253 -12.81 -3.38 -5.12
CA ALA A 253 -12.25 -2.25 -4.38
C ALA A 253 -13.32 -1.49 -3.56
N GLY A 254 -14.55 -1.42 -4.05
CA GLY A 254 -15.68 -0.79 -3.36
C GLY A 254 -16.45 -1.70 -2.40
N GLY A 255 -16.14 -2.99 -2.37
CA GLY A 255 -16.85 -4.01 -1.58
C GLY A 255 -15.92 -5.02 -0.92
N GLY A 256 -14.70 -4.62 -0.59
CA GLY A 256 -13.72 -5.49 0.06
C GLY A 256 -14.06 -5.84 1.50
N VAL A 257 -13.26 -6.73 2.06
CA VAL A 257 -13.17 -7.03 3.50
C VAL A 257 -11.72 -6.83 3.91
N CYS A 258 -11.49 -6.26 5.10
CA CYS A 258 -10.15 -6.10 5.64
C CYS A 258 -9.98 -6.83 6.98
N ALA A 259 -8.75 -6.98 7.41
CA ALA A 259 -8.41 -7.58 8.68
C ALA A 259 -7.29 -6.82 9.37
N MET A 260 -7.38 -6.80 10.70
CA MET A 260 -6.30 -6.49 11.61
C MET A 260 -5.89 -7.77 12.33
N ALA A 261 -4.60 -8.07 12.34
CA ALA A 261 -4.03 -9.11 13.20
C ALA A 261 -3.06 -8.48 14.20
N ALA A 262 -3.05 -9.00 15.42
CA ALA A 262 -2.22 -8.50 16.50
C ALA A 262 -2.12 -9.52 17.65
N SER A 263 -1.43 -9.16 18.72
CA SER A 263 -1.40 -9.98 19.92
C SER A 263 -2.81 -10.24 20.49
N PRO A 264 -3.03 -11.32 21.25
CA PRO A 264 -4.32 -11.59 21.90
C PRO A 264 -4.83 -10.41 22.72
N ALA A 265 -3.95 -9.70 23.43
CA ALA A 265 -4.30 -8.55 24.25
C ALA A 265 -4.79 -7.36 23.38
N ASN A 266 -4.11 -7.05 22.28
CA ASN A 266 -4.54 -6.03 21.33
C ASN A 266 -5.89 -6.37 20.69
N ILE A 267 -6.09 -7.64 20.28
CA ILE A 267 -7.36 -8.10 19.69
C ILE A 267 -8.51 -8.03 20.70
N ALA A 268 -8.29 -8.47 21.94
CA ALA A 268 -9.29 -8.39 22.98
C ALA A 268 -9.72 -6.94 23.26
N PHE A 269 -8.75 -6.04 23.39
CA PHE A 269 -9.00 -4.60 23.60
C PHE A 269 -9.74 -3.96 22.43
N ALA A 270 -9.28 -4.20 21.21
CA ALA A 270 -9.93 -3.66 20.01
C ALA A 270 -11.37 -4.19 19.89
N ALA A 271 -11.59 -5.48 20.10
CA ALA A 271 -12.88 -6.13 20.01
C ALA A 271 -13.87 -5.59 21.05
N ASP A 272 -13.41 -5.34 22.28
CA ASP A 272 -14.24 -4.76 23.33
C ASP A 272 -14.77 -3.36 22.98
N LEU A 273 -13.96 -2.54 22.31
CA LEU A 273 -14.37 -1.20 21.88
C LEU A 273 -15.24 -1.24 20.61
N ILE A 274 -14.89 -2.09 19.64
CA ILE A 274 -15.62 -2.20 18.36
C ILE A 274 -17.06 -2.65 18.55
N ARG A 275 -17.35 -3.56 19.48
CA ARG A 275 -18.73 -4.02 19.73
C ARG A 275 -19.70 -2.90 20.08
N TYR A 276 -19.20 -1.82 20.73
CA TYR A 276 -20.01 -0.63 21.04
C TYR A 276 -20.01 0.41 19.92
N GLN A 277 -19.04 0.33 19.03
CA GLN A 277 -18.92 1.26 17.91
C GLN A 277 -19.88 0.91 16.76
N LEU A 278 -20.08 -0.40 16.45
CA LEU A 278 -20.81 -0.81 15.25
C LEU A 278 -21.64 -2.10 15.36
N VAL A 279 -21.68 -2.73 16.53
CA VAL A 279 -22.41 -4.01 16.80
C VAL A 279 -21.83 -5.20 16.00
N CYS A 280 -21.73 -5.08 14.66
CA CYS A 280 -21.05 -6.04 13.78
C CYS A 280 -20.73 -5.40 12.44
N TYR A 281 -19.72 -5.97 11.75
CA TYR A 281 -19.42 -5.65 10.36
C TYR A 281 -20.40 -6.40 9.41
N ASP A 282 -20.31 -6.10 8.11
CA ASP A 282 -21.09 -6.77 7.05
C ASP A 282 -20.66 -8.24 6.89
N LYS A 283 -21.37 -9.13 7.60
CA LYS A 283 -21.11 -10.57 7.57
C LYS A 283 -21.62 -11.26 6.31
N VAL A 284 -22.61 -10.69 5.63
CA VAL A 284 -23.07 -11.19 4.34
C VAL A 284 -21.95 -11.06 3.32
N ASN A 285 -21.28 -9.91 3.31
CA ASN A 285 -20.11 -9.69 2.46
C ASN A 285 -18.92 -10.61 2.85
N GLN A 286 -18.69 -10.83 4.15
CA GLN A 286 -17.64 -11.76 4.62
C GLN A 286 -17.92 -13.19 4.16
N LEU A 287 -19.16 -13.69 4.33
CA LEU A 287 -19.53 -15.04 3.91
C LEU A 287 -19.40 -15.21 2.39
N ARG A 288 -19.83 -14.21 1.61
CA ARG A 288 -19.68 -14.20 0.17
C ARG A 288 -18.21 -14.31 -0.26
N HIS A 289 -17.32 -13.57 0.40
CA HIS A 289 -15.89 -13.64 0.13
C HIS A 289 -15.32 -15.03 0.43
N THR A 290 -15.65 -15.61 1.58
CA THR A 290 -15.08 -16.90 1.98
C THR A 290 -15.67 -18.08 1.21
N ARG A 291 -16.84 -17.97 0.64
CA ARG A 291 -17.36 -18.97 -0.30
C ARG A 291 -16.69 -18.88 -1.68
N PHE A 292 -16.33 -17.68 -2.10
CA PHE A 292 -15.61 -17.46 -3.35
C PHE A 292 -14.12 -17.77 -3.21
N LEU A 293 -13.51 -17.41 -2.08
CA LEU A 293 -12.10 -17.59 -1.74
C LEU A 293 -12.00 -18.30 -0.37
N PRO A 294 -12.17 -19.63 -0.31
CA PRO A 294 -12.30 -20.35 0.95
C PRO A 294 -11.00 -20.44 1.76
N ASP A 295 -9.85 -20.32 1.12
CA ASP A 295 -8.52 -20.45 1.71
C ASP A 295 -7.47 -19.62 0.97
N LYS A 296 -6.27 -19.53 1.52
CA LYS A 296 -5.12 -18.83 0.91
C LYS A 296 -4.79 -19.38 -0.48
N LYS A 297 -4.92 -20.69 -0.71
CA LYS A 297 -4.62 -21.31 -2.01
C LYS A 297 -5.59 -20.82 -3.09
N ALA A 298 -6.86 -20.67 -2.74
CA ALA A 298 -7.86 -20.08 -3.65
C ALA A 298 -7.54 -18.61 -3.94
N VAL A 299 -7.11 -17.84 -2.94
CA VAL A 299 -6.65 -16.46 -3.14
C VAL A 299 -5.44 -16.43 -4.08
N GLU A 300 -4.44 -17.28 -3.88
CA GLU A 300 -3.27 -17.37 -4.77
C GLU A 300 -3.66 -17.71 -6.21
N ALA A 301 -4.57 -18.67 -6.41
CA ALA A 301 -5.06 -19.03 -7.74
C ALA A 301 -5.84 -17.88 -8.40
N HIS A 302 -6.59 -17.12 -7.63
CA HIS A 302 -7.29 -15.94 -8.10
C HIS A 302 -6.30 -14.82 -8.48
N MET A 303 -5.30 -14.58 -7.65
CA MET A 303 -4.29 -13.54 -7.88
C MET A 303 -3.36 -13.84 -9.06
N ARG A 304 -3.15 -15.11 -9.45
CA ARG A 304 -2.46 -15.43 -10.72
C ARG A 304 -3.22 -14.86 -11.92
N LYS A 305 -4.54 -14.93 -11.92
CA LYS A 305 -5.37 -14.34 -13.00
C LYS A 305 -5.21 -12.81 -13.04
N HIS A 306 -5.11 -12.17 -11.87
CA HIS A 306 -4.78 -10.74 -11.77
C HIS A 306 -3.39 -10.45 -12.33
N ALA A 307 -2.39 -11.28 -11.98
CA ALA A 307 -1.03 -11.13 -12.48
C ALA A 307 -0.96 -11.24 -14.02
N ASP A 308 -1.72 -12.13 -14.62
CA ASP A 308 -1.78 -12.29 -16.09
C ASP A 308 -2.31 -11.04 -16.80
N ILE A 309 -3.17 -10.26 -16.15
CA ILE A 309 -3.67 -8.98 -16.65
C ILE A 309 -2.66 -7.84 -16.40
N VAL A 310 -2.04 -7.82 -15.23
CA VAL A 310 -1.24 -6.68 -14.77
C VAL A 310 0.22 -6.76 -15.21
N ARG A 311 0.82 -7.96 -15.23
CA ARG A 311 2.23 -8.18 -15.61
C ARG A 311 2.58 -7.57 -16.98
N PRO A 312 1.81 -7.78 -18.08
CA PRO A 312 2.13 -7.18 -19.37
C PRO A 312 2.18 -5.65 -19.34
N LYS A 313 1.42 -5.01 -18.46
CA LYS A 313 1.43 -3.56 -18.29
C LYS A 313 2.71 -3.09 -17.59
N PHE A 314 3.16 -3.80 -16.56
CA PHE A 314 4.44 -3.52 -15.92
C PHE A 314 5.60 -3.70 -16.91
N GLU A 315 5.60 -4.78 -17.66
CA GLU A 315 6.61 -5.05 -18.68
C GLU A 315 6.63 -3.98 -19.76
N LEU A 316 5.45 -3.52 -20.22
CA LEU A 316 5.35 -2.41 -21.17
C LEU A 316 5.98 -1.12 -20.62
N VAL A 317 5.72 -0.78 -19.35
CA VAL A 317 6.33 0.39 -18.71
C VAL A 317 7.84 0.23 -18.68
N LEU A 318 8.34 -0.88 -18.12
CA LEU A 318 9.78 -1.11 -17.95
C LEU A 318 10.53 -1.13 -19.30
N GLN A 319 9.98 -1.81 -20.31
CA GLN A 319 10.55 -1.83 -21.66
C GLN A 319 10.56 -0.44 -22.31
N THR A 320 9.50 0.35 -22.10
CA THR A 320 9.42 1.70 -22.64
C THR A 320 10.42 2.64 -21.96
N LEU A 321 10.52 2.58 -20.62
CA LEU A 321 11.51 3.36 -19.87
C LEU A 321 12.94 3.01 -20.32
N GLU A 322 13.25 1.71 -20.44
CA GLU A 322 14.57 1.25 -20.88
C GLU A 322 14.90 1.75 -22.30
N ARG A 323 13.98 1.57 -23.24
CA ARG A 323 14.17 1.99 -24.64
C ARG A 323 14.32 3.50 -24.77
N GLU A 324 13.48 4.27 -24.08
CA GLU A 324 13.41 5.72 -24.26
C GLU A 324 14.37 6.50 -23.35
N LEU A 325 14.64 5.98 -22.15
CA LEU A 325 15.38 6.69 -21.11
C LEU A 325 16.61 5.95 -20.59
N GLY A 326 16.81 4.68 -20.91
CA GLY A 326 17.90 3.84 -20.37
C GLY A 326 19.32 4.35 -20.63
N GLY A 327 19.48 5.28 -21.58
CA GLY A 327 20.74 5.97 -21.82
C GLY A 327 20.92 7.31 -21.07
N LEU A 328 19.92 7.76 -20.28
CA LEU A 328 19.99 9.00 -19.50
C LEU A 328 20.52 8.69 -18.10
N GLU A 329 21.74 9.10 -17.78
CA GLU A 329 22.40 8.84 -16.48
C GLU A 329 21.72 9.49 -15.28
N LEU A 330 20.76 10.39 -15.50
CA LEU A 330 20.10 11.21 -14.49
C LEU A 330 18.74 10.65 -14.01
N VAL A 331 18.31 9.50 -14.55
CA VAL A 331 17.02 8.89 -14.21
C VAL A 331 17.21 7.46 -13.74
N ARG A 332 16.35 7.02 -12.82
CA ARG A 332 16.30 5.65 -12.31
C ARG A 332 14.86 5.20 -12.17
N TRP A 333 14.63 3.91 -12.12
CA TRP A 333 13.31 3.35 -11.83
C TRP A 333 13.40 1.96 -11.20
N GLY A 334 12.43 1.66 -10.34
CA GLY A 334 12.30 0.35 -9.73
C GLY A 334 11.86 -0.72 -10.74
N ARG A 335 12.21 -1.97 -10.46
CA ARG A 335 11.77 -3.17 -11.20
C ARG A 335 11.02 -4.10 -10.24
N PRO A 336 9.81 -3.74 -9.81
CA PRO A 336 9.09 -4.50 -8.80
C PRO A 336 8.67 -5.88 -9.34
N LYS A 337 8.68 -6.88 -8.45
CA LYS A 337 8.19 -8.24 -8.72
C LYS A 337 6.73 -8.42 -8.32
N GLY A 338 6.11 -7.36 -7.83
CA GLY A 338 4.73 -7.36 -7.37
C GLY A 338 4.20 -5.96 -7.07
N GLY A 339 3.00 -5.90 -6.51
CA GLY A 339 2.34 -4.65 -6.15
C GLY A 339 1.69 -3.93 -7.33
N TYR A 340 1.53 -2.61 -7.20
CA TYR A 340 0.73 -1.79 -8.13
C TYR A 340 1.47 -0.60 -8.72
N PHE A 341 2.76 -0.41 -8.37
CA PHE A 341 3.48 0.82 -8.69
C PHE A 341 4.89 0.57 -9.17
N ILE A 342 5.37 1.51 -9.98
CA ILE A 342 6.77 1.66 -10.33
C ILE A 342 7.21 3.04 -9.85
N CYS A 343 8.24 3.10 -9.02
CA CYS A 343 8.85 4.34 -8.59
C CYS A 343 9.84 4.81 -9.67
N PHE A 344 9.66 6.03 -10.13
CA PHE A 344 10.57 6.67 -11.08
C PHE A 344 11.26 7.85 -10.39
N GLU A 345 12.57 7.87 -10.46
CA GLU A 345 13.40 8.98 -9.99
C GLU A 345 13.84 9.83 -11.19
N ALA A 346 13.27 11.02 -11.27
CA ALA A 346 13.60 12.03 -12.25
C ALA A 346 14.89 12.77 -11.85
N PRO A 347 15.50 13.54 -12.77
CA PRO A 347 16.55 14.48 -12.39
C PRO A 347 16.04 15.42 -11.28
N GLU A 348 16.89 15.68 -10.30
CA GLU A 348 16.57 16.56 -9.17
C GLU A 348 16.02 17.91 -9.63
N GLY A 349 14.92 18.36 -9.00
CA GLY A 349 14.19 19.58 -9.35
C GLY A 349 13.26 19.46 -10.57
N CYS A 350 13.02 18.23 -11.09
CA CYS A 350 12.27 18.05 -12.33
C CYS A 350 10.90 17.36 -12.14
N ALA A 351 10.61 16.73 -11.01
CA ALA A 351 9.38 15.93 -10.87
C ALA A 351 8.11 16.77 -11.07
N LYS A 352 8.00 17.92 -10.41
CA LYS A 352 6.86 18.84 -10.57
C LYS A 352 6.68 19.32 -12.01
N LYS A 353 7.80 19.63 -12.69
CA LYS A 353 7.79 20.05 -14.09
C LYS A 353 7.31 18.92 -15.01
N ILE A 354 7.81 17.70 -14.82
CA ILE A 354 7.40 16.52 -15.60
C ILE A 354 5.92 16.25 -15.42
N VAL A 355 5.41 16.21 -14.17
CA VAL A 355 4.00 15.98 -13.87
C VAL A 355 3.12 17.04 -14.53
N ARG A 356 3.51 18.33 -14.47
CA ARG A 356 2.79 19.43 -15.13
C ARG A 356 2.78 19.25 -16.67
N LEU A 357 3.92 18.91 -17.28
CA LEU A 357 3.99 18.68 -18.72
C LEU A 357 3.09 17.51 -19.15
N CYS A 358 3.06 16.44 -18.36
CA CYS A 358 2.14 15.32 -18.60
C CYS A 358 0.67 15.77 -18.54
N GLU A 359 0.29 16.53 -17.51
CA GLU A 359 -1.06 17.05 -17.35
C GLU A 359 -1.48 17.96 -18.49
N GLU A 360 -0.60 18.88 -18.93
CA GLU A 360 -0.81 19.75 -20.10
C GLU A 360 -1.00 18.97 -21.41
N ALA A 361 -0.38 17.79 -21.52
CA ALA A 361 -0.55 16.90 -22.66
C ALA A 361 -1.69 15.87 -22.47
N GLY A 362 -2.49 16.01 -21.40
CA GLY A 362 -3.67 15.19 -21.15
C GLY A 362 -3.40 13.87 -20.45
N VAL A 363 -2.25 13.72 -19.78
CA VAL A 363 -1.91 12.54 -18.98
C VAL A 363 -1.84 12.93 -17.51
N LYS A 364 -2.78 12.41 -16.71
CA LYS A 364 -2.82 12.63 -15.28
C LYS A 364 -1.90 11.66 -14.55
N LEU A 365 -1.03 12.21 -13.71
CA LEU A 365 -0.17 11.47 -12.78
C LEU A 365 -0.55 11.82 -11.33
N THR A 366 -0.02 11.05 -10.37
CA THR A 366 -0.03 11.46 -8.97
C THR A 366 0.75 12.78 -8.84
N PRO A 367 0.25 13.77 -8.06
CA PRO A 367 1.00 15.00 -7.86
C PRO A 367 2.42 14.73 -7.35
N ALA A 368 3.41 15.40 -7.91
CA ALA A 368 4.78 15.32 -7.43
C ALA A 368 4.85 15.75 -5.95
N GLY A 369 5.63 15.02 -5.16
CA GLY A 369 5.71 15.22 -3.71
C GLY A 369 4.68 14.46 -2.89
N ALA A 370 3.56 13.97 -3.47
CA ALA A 370 2.52 13.25 -2.71
C ALA A 370 3.04 12.03 -1.93
N THR A 371 4.17 11.47 -2.35
CA THR A 371 4.83 10.33 -1.68
C THR A 371 5.70 10.73 -0.49
N TYR A 372 5.59 11.99 -0.05
CA TYR A 372 6.27 12.56 1.12
C TYR A 372 5.29 13.27 2.03
N PRO A 373 5.54 13.34 3.36
CA PRO A 373 4.77 14.14 4.29
C PRO A 373 4.59 15.58 3.80
N HIS A 374 3.37 16.11 3.90
CA HIS A 374 2.98 17.46 3.48
C HIS A 374 3.27 17.78 1.98
N GLY A 375 3.51 16.76 1.15
CA GLY A 375 3.84 16.95 -0.27
C GLY A 375 5.24 17.49 -0.53
N LEU A 376 6.15 17.37 0.43
CA LEU A 376 7.49 17.95 0.40
C LEU A 376 8.56 16.91 0.06
N ASP A 377 8.72 16.60 -1.23
CA ASP A 377 9.92 15.88 -1.71
C ASP A 377 11.10 16.85 -1.74
N PRO A 378 12.13 16.65 -0.91
CA PRO A 378 13.24 17.59 -0.81
C PRO A 378 14.09 17.68 -2.09
N LYS A 379 14.10 16.63 -2.90
CA LYS A 379 14.82 16.58 -4.18
C LYS A 379 13.94 16.91 -5.38
N ASP A 380 12.62 17.00 -5.21
CA ASP A 380 11.66 17.14 -6.32
C ASP A 380 11.97 16.17 -7.48
N SER A 381 12.13 14.88 -7.15
CA SER A 381 12.62 13.86 -8.06
C SER A 381 11.71 12.63 -8.18
N ILE A 382 10.84 12.36 -7.20
CA ILE A 382 10.08 11.12 -7.17
C ILE A 382 8.73 11.27 -7.89
N ILE A 383 8.50 10.35 -8.84
CA ILE A 383 7.23 10.21 -9.57
C ILE A 383 6.72 8.77 -9.42
N ARG A 384 5.48 8.62 -8.98
CA ARG A 384 4.80 7.33 -8.88
C ARG A 384 4.08 7.02 -10.19
N ILE A 385 4.45 5.94 -10.87
CA ILE A 385 3.76 5.41 -12.04
C ILE A 385 2.81 4.30 -11.59
N ALA A 386 1.53 4.40 -11.96
CA ALA A 386 0.48 3.43 -11.66
C ALA A 386 -0.03 2.76 -12.95
N PRO A 387 0.58 1.65 -13.42
CA PRO A 387 0.23 1.03 -14.69
C PRO A 387 -1.05 0.20 -14.68
N THR A 388 -1.59 -0.11 -13.49
CA THR A 388 -2.64 -1.14 -13.33
C THR A 388 -3.99 -0.73 -13.91
N TYR A 389 -4.36 0.55 -13.85
CA TYR A 389 -5.69 1.01 -14.20
C TYR A 389 -5.92 1.24 -15.71
N PRO A 390 -5.06 1.96 -16.47
CA PRO A 390 -5.34 2.23 -17.87
C PRO A 390 -5.25 0.95 -18.71
N PRO A 391 -6.12 0.80 -19.74
CA PRO A 391 -5.94 -0.22 -20.77
C PRO A 391 -4.56 -0.12 -21.43
N THR A 392 -4.06 -1.23 -21.98
CA THR A 392 -2.69 -1.30 -22.53
C THR A 392 -2.41 -0.26 -23.61
N ASP A 393 -3.38 0.02 -24.48
CA ASP A 393 -3.22 1.00 -25.56
C ASP A 393 -3.18 2.44 -25.03
N GLU A 394 -3.98 2.75 -24.03
CA GLU A 394 -3.93 4.03 -23.34
C GLU A 394 -2.63 4.20 -22.55
N LEU A 395 -2.16 3.13 -21.88
CA LEU A 395 -0.90 3.12 -21.18
C LEU A 395 0.27 3.41 -22.13
N ARG A 396 0.26 2.85 -23.35
CA ARG A 396 1.29 3.10 -24.34
C ARG A 396 1.37 4.57 -24.76
N GLN A 397 0.22 5.20 -24.99
CA GLN A 397 0.15 6.63 -25.33
C GLN A 397 0.60 7.51 -24.14
N ALA A 398 0.16 7.16 -22.92
CA ALA A 398 0.56 7.88 -21.73
C ALA A 398 2.07 7.80 -21.46
N LEU A 399 2.69 6.65 -21.73
CA LEU A 399 4.14 6.47 -21.62
C LEU A 399 4.92 7.27 -22.67
N GLU A 400 4.39 7.43 -23.87
CA GLU A 400 5.01 8.27 -24.88
C GLU A 400 5.03 9.74 -24.44
N VAL A 401 3.93 10.24 -23.88
CA VAL A 401 3.89 11.58 -23.27
C VAL A 401 4.87 11.68 -22.12
N PHE A 402 4.84 10.71 -21.19
CA PHE A 402 5.69 10.71 -20.00
C PHE A 402 7.18 10.75 -20.36
N THR A 403 7.64 9.86 -21.22
CA THR A 403 9.05 9.79 -21.58
C THR A 403 9.52 11.03 -22.37
N THR A 404 8.62 11.63 -23.17
CA THR A 404 8.89 12.89 -23.87
C THR A 404 8.97 14.06 -22.87
N ALA A 405 8.07 14.12 -21.87
CA ALA A 405 8.11 15.13 -20.81
C ALA A 405 9.38 15.03 -19.96
N VAL A 406 9.84 13.80 -19.65
CA VAL A 406 11.11 13.56 -18.95
C VAL A 406 12.28 14.11 -19.75
N LYS A 407 12.37 13.75 -21.05
CA LYS A 407 13.43 14.25 -21.94
C LYS A 407 13.44 15.77 -22.03
N LEU A 408 12.26 16.38 -22.17
CA LEU A 408 12.10 17.84 -22.24
C LEU A 408 12.56 18.51 -20.94
N ALA A 409 12.08 18.03 -19.80
CA ALA A 409 12.48 18.58 -18.50
C ALA A 409 13.98 18.47 -18.24
N ALA A 410 14.57 17.31 -18.58
CA ALA A 410 16.01 17.08 -18.44
C ALA A 410 16.84 17.99 -19.35
N ALA A 411 16.42 18.16 -20.62
CA ALA A 411 17.14 19.02 -21.57
C ALA A 411 17.06 20.52 -21.23
N GLU A 412 15.96 20.97 -20.63
CA GLU A 412 15.79 22.38 -20.21
C GLU A 412 16.42 22.69 -18.83
N ARG A 413 16.98 21.70 -18.14
CA ARG A 413 17.75 21.88 -16.90
C ARG A 413 19.20 22.31 -17.17
N VAL A 414 19.72 21.93 -18.31
CA VAL A 414 21.09 22.24 -18.79
C VAL A 414 21.11 23.61 -19.44
#